data_4598db3ef2767847b23ed7dfec338ceb
#
_entry.id   4598db3ef2767847b23ed7dfec338ceb
#
_cell.length_a   1.000
_cell.length_b   1.000
_cell.length_c   1.000
_cell.angle_alpha   90.00
_cell.angle_beta   90.00
_cell.angle_gamma   90.00
#
_symmetry.space_group_name_H-M   'P 1'
#
loop_
_entity.id
_entity.type
_entity.pdbx_description
1 polymer ?
#
loop_
_entity_poly.entity_id
_entity_poly.type
_entity_poly.pdbx_seq_one_letter_code
_entity_poly.pdbx_strand_id
1 'polypeptide(L)'
;IAEGAYIQVTLPEAKQIGSVRMTQGQSAANDVFKKAEVQYSVDGQNNWKKAGDLTNAKDQTVNFTTSEKIKAIRIVNKEQTAGWVRVGELDIRASKNATTPITYKVMKTDRWTVAQNTKETSLYDGDDDTYVWYDPDGSANSTNDDVMVDDFLGYDLGTEAVLDKAHIVVGHDGGDKIVKYAVETSVDNKTWTPVKGYESHTGAATGKDVLDIDLNGVTARYIRIR
;
A
#
# COMPACT_ATOMS: atom_id res chain seq x y z
N ILE A 1 -24.62 24.21 -18.44
CA ILE A 1 -23.49 24.41 -17.51
C ILE A 1 -22.45 25.28 -18.18
N ALA A 2 -22.00 26.33 -17.50
CA ALA A 2 -20.98 27.24 -18.01
C ALA A 2 -19.61 26.53 -18.11
N GLU A 3 -18.81 26.97 -19.09
CA GLU A 3 -17.39 26.65 -19.10
C GLU A 3 -16.72 27.17 -17.82
N GLY A 4 -15.81 26.39 -17.22
CA GLY A 4 -15.16 26.71 -15.97
C GLY A 4 -15.94 26.32 -14.71
N ALA A 5 -17.22 25.96 -14.81
CA ALA A 5 -17.97 25.37 -13.70
C ALA A 5 -17.31 24.07 -13.26
N TYR A 6 -17.31 23.77 -11.96
CA TYR A 6 -16.62 22.58 -11.43
C TYR A 6 -17.35 21.93 -10.27
N ILE A 7 -17.04 20.66 -10.06
CA ILE A 7 -17.35 19.89 -8.87
C ILE A 7 -16.01 19.65 -8.15
N GLN A 8 -15.96 19.92 -6.86
CA GLN A 8 -14.73 19.75 -6.05
C GLN A 8 -14.96 18.86 -4.85
N VAL A 9 -13.99 18.01 -4.58
CA VAL A 9 -13.87 17.23 -3.34
C VAL A 9 -12.59 17.66 -2.64
N THR A 10 -12.72 18.04 -1.37
CA THR A 10 -11.58 18.33 -0.49
C THR A 10 -11.43 17.19 0.49
N LEU A 11 -10.26 16.57 0.52
CA LEU A 11 -9.97 15.45 1.39
C LEU A 11 -9.74 15.95 2.83
N PRO A 12 -10.12 15.18 3.86
CA PRO A 12 -9.85 15.53 5.26
C PRO A 12 -8.35 15.74 5.52
N GLU A 13 -7.52 14.96 4.86
CA GLU A 13 -6.05 15.04 4.86
C GLU A 13 -5.50 14.82 3.45
N ALA A 14 -4.30 15.34 3.19
CA ALA A 14 -3.66 15.16 1.88
C ALA A 14 -3.15 13.73 1.72
N LYS A 15 -3.54 13.06 0.63
CA LYS A 15 -3.19 11.67 0.31
C LYS A 15 -2.66 11.54 -1.11
N GLN A 16 -1.85 10.52 -1.35
CA GLN A 16 -1.53 10.13 -2.71
C GLN A 16 -2.76 9.49 -3.36
N ILE A 17 -3.13 10.02 -4.53
CA ILE A 17 -4.28 9.53 -5.29
C ILE A 17 -3.78 8.78 -6.51
N GLY A 18 -4.29 7.57 -6.71
CA GLY A 18 -3.98 6.72 -7.86
C GLY A 18 -4.91 6.96 -9.03
N SER A 19 -6.19 7.16 -8.76
CA SER A 19 -7.18 7.40 -9.82
C SER A 19 -8.43 8.11 -9.31
N VAL A 20 -9.12 8.72 -10.27
CA VAL A 20 -10.50 9.20 -10.11
C VAL A 20 -11.34 8.54 -11.17
N ARG A 21 -12.38 7.82 -10.76
CA ARG A 21 -13.40 7.27 -11.64
C ARG A 21 -14.68 8.09 -11.50
N MET A 22 -15.29 8.44 -12.59
CA MET A 22 -16.58 9.11 -12.62
C MET A 22 -17.56 8.36 -13.51
N THR A 23 -18.78 8.16 -13.01
CA THR A 23 -19.91 7.75 -13.82
C THR A 23 -20.88 8.92 -14.00
N GLN A 24 -21.43 9.06 -15.21
CA GLN A 24 -22.34 10.15 -15.55
C GLN A 24 -23.43 9.71 -16.53
N GLY A 25 -24.52 10.46 -16.59
CA GLY A 25 -25.58 10.26 -17.59
C GLY A 25 -26.24 8.89 -17.54
N GLN A 26 -26.29 8.21 -16.40
CA GLN A 26 -26.82 6.85 -16.28
C GLN A 26 -28.32 6.77 -16.62
N SER A 27 -29.10 7.75 -16.18
CA SER A 27 -30.55 7.81 -16.41
C SER A 27 -30.96 8.75 -17.54
N ALA A 28 -30.03 9.59 -18.03
CA ALA A 28 -30.26 10.54 -19.11
C ALA A 28 -28.98 10.71 -19.93
N ALA A 29 -28.95 10.12 -21.11
CA ALA A 29 -27.71 9.97 -21.91
C ALA A 29 -27.03 11.30 -22.28
N ASN A 30 -27.78 12.40 -22.30
CA ASN A 30 -27.29 13.73 -22.68
C ASN A 30 -26.86 14.57 -21.48
N ASP A 31 -27.13 14.12 -20.23
CA ASP A 31 -26.79 14.84 -19.02
C ASP A 31 -25.36 14.50 -18.59
N VAL A 32 -24.40 14.89 -19.40
CA VAL A 32 -22.98 14.56 -19.26
C VAL A 32 -22.10 15.79 -19.47
N PHE A 33 -20.93 15.80 -18.85
CA PHE A 33 -19.84 16.65 -19.32
C PHE A 33 -19.44 16.18 -20.72
N LYS A 34 -19.46 17.08 -21.68
CA LYS A 34 -18.98 16.76 -23.04
C LYS A 34 -17.46 16.76 -23.08
N LYS A 35 -16.86 17.73 -22.40
CA LYS A 35 -15.42 17.84 -22.14
C LYS A 35 -15.22 18.35 -20.72
N ALA A 36 -14.42 17.69 -19.97
CA ALA A 36 -14.01 18.14 -18.65
C ALA A 36 -12.55 17.80 -18.39
N GLU A 37 -11.98 18.41 -17.37
CA GLU A 37 -10.62 18.22 -16.96
C GLU A 37 -10.60 17.88 -15.48
N VAL A 38 -9.95 16.78 -15.13
CA VAL A 38 -9.65 16.44 -13.73
C VAL A 38 -8.40 17.21 -13.32
N GLN A 39 -8.53 18.01 -12.29
CA GLN A 39 -7.44 18.80 -11.71
C GLN A 39 -7.27 18.44 -10.24
N TYR A 40 -6.06 18.62 -9.73
CA TYR A 40 -5.74 18.42 -8.32
C TYR A 40 -4.95 19.59 -7.74
N SER A 41 -5.03 19.75 -6.43
CA SER A 41 -4.27 20.73 -5.66
C SER A 41 -3.69 20.08 -4.40
N VAL A 42 -2.44 20.41 -4.08
CA VAL A 42 -1.74 19.93 -2.88
C VAL A 42 -2.10 20.72 -1.63
N ASP A 43 -2.53 21.97 -1.78
CA ASP A 43 -2.97 22.86 -0.69
C ASP A 43 -4.51 22.93 -0.56
N GLY A 44 -5.23 22.40 -1.54
CA GLY A 44 -6.70 22.36 -1.58
C GLY A 44 -7.37 23.66 -2.00
N GLN A 45 -6.61 24.73 -2.31
CA GLN A 45 -7.14 26.05 -2.63
C GLN A 45 -6.58 26.64 -3.93
N ASN A 46 -5.29 26.50 -4.15
CA ASN A 46 -4.57 27.12 -5.26
C ASN A 46 -3.73 26.09 -6.03
N ASN A 47 -2.96 26.57 -7.00
CA ASN A 47 -1.98 25.76 -7.73
C ASN A 47 -2.55 24.49 -8.34
N TRP A 48 -3.71 24.62 -9.01
CA TRP A 48 -4.38 23.51 -9.65
C TRP A 48 -3.57 22.97 -10.83
N LYS A 49 -3.28 21.68 -10.78
CA LYS A 49 -2.56 20.94 -11.80
C LYS A 49 -3.51 19.98 -12.50
N LYS A 50 -3.34 19.80 -13.80
CA LYS A 50 -4.13 18.83 -14.57
C LYS A 50 -3.64 17.41 -14.31
N ALA A 51 -4.59 16.50 -14.04
CA ALA A 51 -4.38 15.06 -13.98
C ALA A 51 -4.74 14.35 -15.29
N GLY A 52 -5.81 14.79 -15.95
CA GLY A 52 -6.26 14.21 -17.21
C GLY A 52 -7.56 14.79 -17.71
N ASP A 53 -8.03 14.29 -18.86
CA ASP A 53 -9.26 14.73 -19.51
C ASP A 53 -10.37 13.70 -19.31
N LEU A 54 -11.62 14.21 -19.25
CA LEU A 54 -12.84 13.44 -19.33
C LEU A 54 -13.61 13.86 -20.59
N THR A 55 -14.23 12.87 -21.22
CA THR A 55 -15.09 13.04 -22.40
C THR A 55 -16.56 12.86 -22.04
N ASN A 56 -17.41 12.71 -23.03
CA ASN A 56 -18.82 12.40 -22.83
C ASN A 56 -19.12 10.93 -22.50
N ALA A 57 -18.12 10.09 -22.30
CA ALA A 57 -18.34 8.69 -21.93
C ALA A 57 -18.98 8.57 -20.54
N LYS A 58 -19.83 7.54 -20.38
CA LYS A 58 -20.63 7.36 -19.17
C LYS A 58 -19.84 6.84 -17.95
N ASP A 59 -18.73 6.17 -18.19
CA ASP A 59 -17.84 5.62 -17.19
C ASP A 59 -16.40 5.86 -17.63
N GLN A 60 -15.64 6.59 -16.83
CA GLN A 60 -14.28 6.99 -17.16
C GLN A 60 -13.40 7.00 -15.93
N THR A 61 -12.14 6.67 -16.14
CA THR A 61 -11.12 6.71 -15.08
C THR A 61 -9.94 7.55 -15.56
N VAL A 62 -9.52 8.49 -14.72
CA VAL A 62 -8.26 9.24 -14.88
C VAL A 62 -7.28 8.73 -13.87
N ASN A 63 -6.14 8.21 -14.33
CA ASN A 63 -5.04 7.78 -13.48
C ASN A 63 -4.10 8.94 -13.21
N PHE A 64 -3.63 9.04 -11.97
CA PHE A 64 -2.68 10.05 -11.54
C PHE A 64 -1.26 9.51 -11.65
N THR A 65 -0.36 10.31 -12.21
CA THR A 65 1.06 9.96 -12.36
C THR A 65 1.95 10.73 -11.37
N THR A 66 1.35 11.54 -10.49
CA THR A 66 2.08 12.34 -9.50
C THR A 66 2.33 11.57 -8.21
N SER A 67 3.47 11.84 -7.57
CA SER A 67 3.80 11.38 -6.22
C SER A 67 3.36 12.35 -5.12
N GLU A 68 2.79 13.50 -5.51
CA GLU A 68 2.38 14.52 -4.56
C GLU A 68 1.20 14.05 -3.71
N LYS A 69 1.17 14.45 -2.43
CA LYS A 69 -0.02 14.28 -1.59
C LYS A 69 -1.05 15.35 -1.97
N ILE A 70 -2.19 14.90 -2.43
CA ILE A 70 -3.28 15.73 -2.96
C ILE A 70 -4.26 16.06 -1.84
N LYS A 71 -4.58 17.35 -1.69
CA LYS A 71 -5.56 17.83 -0.70
C LYS A 71 -6.95 18.02 -1.29
N ALA A 72 -7.04 18.39 -2.57
CA ALA A 72 -8.32 18.53 -3.25
C ALA A 72 -8.24 18.10 -4.72
N ILE A 73 -9.38 17.64 -5.24
CA ILE A 73 -9.59 17.24 -6.62
C ILE A 73 -10.82 17.98 -7.13
N ARG A 74 -10.78 18.47 -8.35
CA ARG A 74 -11.95 19.03 -9.02
C ARG A 74 -12.07 18.54 -10.45
N ILE A 75 -13.32 18.46 -10.93
CA ILE A 75 -13.68 18.21 -12.31
C ILE A 75 -14.23 19.50 -12.89
N VAL A 76 -13.50 20.08 -13.83
CA VAL A 76 -13.79 21.39 -14.41
C VAL A 76 -14.40 21.19 -15.80
N ASN A 77 -15.58 21.76 -16.01
CA ASN A 77 -16.23 21.77 -17.33
C ASN A 77 -15.40 22.61 -18.31
N LYS A 78 -15.09 22.07 -19.48
CA LYS A 78 -14.28 22.70 -20.52
C LYS A 78 -15.08 23.06 -21.77
N GLU A 79 -16.37 22.82 -21.76
CA GLU A 79 -17.25 23.17 -22.89
C GLU A 79 -18.63 23.57 -22.37
N GLN A 80 -19.08 24.77 -22.70
CA GLN A 80 -20.42 25.20 -22.33
C GLN A 80 -21.48 24.28 -22.96
N THR A 81 -22.37 23.76 -22.14
CA THR A 81 -23.47 22.91 -22.58
C THR A 81 -24.81 23.44 -22.08
N ALA A 82 -25.83 23.39 -22.96
CA ALA A 82 -27.20 23.54 -22.52
C ALA A 82 -27.67 22.24 -21.87
N GLY A 83 -28.14 22.31 -20.62
CA GLY A 83 -28.66 21.16 -19.89
C GLY A 83 -27.95 20.88 -18.58
N TRP A 84 -28.17 19.67 -18.10
CA TRP A 84 -27.73 19.21 -16.78
C TRP A 84 -26.50 18.31 -16.91
N VAL A 85 -25.80 18.08 -15.82
CA VAL A 85 -24.87 16.96 -15.68
C VAL A 85 -25.36 16.12 -14.49
N ARG A 86 -25.50 14.83 -14.73
CA ARG A 86 -25.84 13.85 -13.69
C ARG A 86 -24.64 12.99 -13.42
N VAL A 87 -23.96 13.28 -12.33
CA VAL A 87 -22.88 12.44 -11.80
C VAL A 87 -23.52 11.34 -10.98
N GLY A 88 -23.31 10.08 -11.36
CA GLY A 88 -23.78 8.91 -10.63
C GLY A 88 -22.83 8.58 -9.46
N GLU A 89 -21.55 8.45 -9.79
CA GLU A 89 -20.49 8.17 -8.81
C GLU A 89 -19.26 9.02 -9.11
N LEU A 90 -18.57 9.39 -8.07
CA LEU A 90 -17.22 9.96 -8.09
C LEU A 90 -16.36 9.19 -7.09
N ASP A 91 -15.62 8.22 -7.60
CA ASP A 91 -14.80 7.31 -6.80
C ASP A 91 -13.34 7.77 -6.86
N ILE A 92 -12.81 8.18 -5.72
CA ILE A 92 -11.43 8.65 -5.56
C ILE A 92 -10.64 7.55 -4.85
N ARG A 93 -9.68 6.98 -5.55
CA ARG A 93 -8.87 5.86 -5.05
C ARG A 93 -7.48 6.33 -4.71
N ALA A 94 -7.01 5.93 -3.54
CA ALA A 94 -5.61 6.12 -3.17
C ALA A 94 -4.68 5.45 -4.18
N SER A 95 -3.48 5.98 -4.34
CA SER A 95 -2.47 5.35 -5.16
C SER A 95 -2.10 3.99 -4.55
N LYS A 96 -2.20 2.95 -5.35
CA LYS A 96 -1.66 1.63 -4.99
C LYS A 96 -0.13 1.58 -5.14
N ASN A 97 0.42 2.54 -5.87
CA ASN A 97 1.85 2.68 -6.09
C ASN A 97 2.30 3.96 -5.43
N ALA A 98 2.96 3.86 -4.31
CA ALA A 98 3.89 4.91 -3.92
C ALA A 98 4.88 5.02 -5.08
N THR A 99 4.96 6.21 -5.73
CA THR A 99 5.91 6.44 -6.83
C THR A 99 7.36 6.52 -6.35
N THR A 100 7.58 6.48 -5.05
CA THR A 100 8.89 6.21 -4.47
C THR A 100 9.09 4.70 -4.51
N PRO A 101 10.11 4.20 -5.19
CA PRO A 101 10.40 2.77 -5.18
C PRO A 101 10.50 2.28 -3.74
N ILE A 102 9.73 1.25 -3.40
CA ILE A 102 9.89 0.55 -2.14
C ILE A 102 11.27 -0.10 -2.19
N THR A 103 12.12 0.24 -1.23
CA THR A 103 13.40 -0.42 -1.03
C THR A 103 13.26 -1.33 0.18
N TYR A 104 13.45 -2.63 -0.03
CA TYR A 104 13.40 -3.59 1.07
C TYR A 104 14.76 -3.58 1.80
N LYS A 105 14.82 -2.85 2.90
CA LYS A 105 15.95 -2.97 3.83
C LYS A 105 15.54 -3.91 4.95
N VAL A 106 16.20 -5.06 5.03
CA VAL A 106 15.92 -6.04 6.08
C VAL A 106 16.26 -5.45 7.45
N MET A 107 15.34 -5.61 8.38
CA MET A 107 15.46 -5.29 9.79
C MET A 107 15.29 -6.59 10.59
N LYS A 108 16.18 -6.85 11.49
CA LYS A 108 16.15 -8.05 12.31
C LYS A 108 16.76 -7.80 13.68
N THR A 109 16.54 -8.71 14.58
CA THR A 109 17.25 -8.72 15.86
C THR A 109 18.77 -8.69 15.65
N ASP A 110 19.48 -7.81 16.34
CA ASP A 110 20.91 -7.52 16.09
C ASP A 110 21.83 -8.74 16.20
N ARG A 111 21.51 -9.68 17.10
CA ARG A 111 22.30 -10.89 17.31
C ARG A 111 22.16 -11.93 16.19
N TRP A 112 21.15 -11.81 15.32
CA TRP A 112 20.93 -12.75 14.24
C TRP A 112 21.91 -12.55 13.10
N THR A 113 22.58 -13.62 12.67
CA THR A 113 23.47 -13.62 11.50
C THR A 113 22.95 -14.54 10.41
N VAL A 114 23.24 -14.21 9.15
CA VAL A 114 22.86 -15.06 8.01
C VAL A 114 23.77 -16.28 7.99
N ALA A 115 23.18 -17.46 7.95
CA ALA A 115 23.89 -18.74 8.01
C ALA A 115 23.88 -19.49 6.69
N GLN A 116 24.77 -20.46 6.56
CA GLN A 116 24.80 -21.53 5.55
C GLN A 116 24.69 -21.07 4.09
N ASN A 117 25.38 -19.98 3.72
CA ASN A 117 25.38 -19.45 2.36
C ASN A 117 24.01 -19.00 1.81
N THR A 118 23.02 -18.83 2.66
CA THR A 118 21.73 -18.22 2.30
C THR A 118 21.89 -16.70 2.14
N LYS A 119 20.89 -16.02 1.60
CA LYS A 119 20.95 -14.58 1.30
C LYS A 119 19.67 -13.88 1.72
N GLU A 120 19.80 -12.70 2.33
CA GLU A 120 18.63 -11.88 2.70
C GLU A 120 17.76 -11.47 1.50
N THR A 121 18.29 -11.50 0.28
CA THR A 121 17.49 -11.26 -0.94
C THR A 121 16.40 -12.29 -1.16
N SER A 122 16.55 -13.51 -0.63
CA SER A 122 15.50 -14.54 -0.67
C SER A 122 14.24 -14.19 0.13
N LEU A 123 14.29 -13.17 0.97
CA LEU A 123 13.10 -12.69 1.70
C LEU A 123 12.13 -11.89 0.82
N TYR A 124 12.55 -11.45 -0.38
CA TYR A 124 11.76 -10.58 -1.27
C TYR A 124 12.01 -10.82 -2.76
N ASP A 125 12.43 -12.03 -3.13
CA ASP A 125 12.65 -12.42 -4.53
C ASP A 125 11.38 -12.95 -5.22
N GLY A 126 10.31 -13.17 -4.46
CA GLY A 126 9.02 -13.66 -4.96
C GLY A 126 8.96 -15.17 -5.20
N ASP A 127 9.91 -15.92 -4.65
CA ASP A 127 9.98 -17.37 -4.76
C ASP A 127 9.86 -18.02 -3.37
N ASP A 128 8.74 -18.68 -3.08
CA ASP A 128 8.45 -19.34 -1.81
C ASP A 128 9.36 -20.54 -1.51
N ASP A 129 10.12 -21.00 -2.49
CA ASP A 129 11.05 -22.12 -2.35
C ASP A 129 12.46 -21.68 -1.99
N THR A 130 12.76 -20.38 -2.09
CA THR A 130 13.98 -19.80 -1.57
C THR A 130 13.80 -19.36 -0.12
N TYR A 131 14.87 -19.32 0.64
CA TYR A 131 14.83 -18.93 2.05
C TYR A 131 16.12 -18.27 2.51
N VAL A 132 16.06 -17.57 3.63
CA VAL A 132 17.21 -17.18 4.41
C VAL A 132 17.20 -17.95 5.72
N TRP A 133 18.36 -18.45 6.09
CA TRP A 133 18.55 -19.08 7.36
C TRP A 133 19.30 -18.13 8.30
N TYR A 134 18.69 -17.81 9.42
CA TYR A 134 19.30 -17.01 10.44
C TYR A 134 19.77 -17.90 11.60
N ASP A 135 21.02 -17.66 11.99
CA ASP A 135 21.59 -18.20 13.20
C ASP A 135 21.37 -17.17 14.33
N PRO A 136 20.56 -17.51 15.35
CA PRO A 136 20.17 -16.53 16.36
C PRO A 136 21.31 -16.09 17.29
N ASP A 137 22.38 -16.87 17.46
CA ASP A 137 23.51 -16.53 18.32
C ASP A 137 24.84 -16.31 17.58
N GLY A 138 24.83 -16.49 16.27
CA GLY A 138 26.02 -16.28 15.42
C GLY A 138 27.06 -17.40 15.49
N SER A 139 26.73 -18.54 16.08
CA SER A 139 27.64 -19.67 16.19
C SER A 139 27.03 -20.91 15.49
N ALA A 140 27.56 -21.28 14.34
CA ALA A 140 27.07 -22.37 13.49
C ALA A 140 26.93 -23.77 14.16
N ASN A 141 27.18 -23.88 15.46
CA ASN A 141 27.12 -25.14 16.21
C ASN A 141 26.67 -24.96 17.68
N SER A 142 25.93 -23.90 17.96
CA SER A 142 25.45 -23.65 19.32
C SER A 142 24.21 -24.52 19.62
N THR A 143 24.09 -24.90 20.87
CA THR A 143 22.89 -25.58 21.38
C THR A 143 21.81 -24.60 21.86
N ASN A 144 22.00 -23.30 21.64
CA ASN A 144 21.14 -22.20 22.10
C ASN A 144 20.60 -21.37 20.93
N ASP A 145 20.28 -22.00 19.81
CA ASP A 145 19.77 -21.34 18.59
C ASP A 145 18.29 -20.97 18.67
N ASP A 146 17.78 -20.79 19.88
CA ASP A 146 16.38 -20.47 20.09
C ASP A 146 16.03 -19.04 19.70
N VAL A 147 14.94 -18.87 18.97
CA VAL A 147 14.27 -17.59 18.79
C VAL A 147 13.65 -17.18 20.13
N MET A 148 14.05 -16.01 20.59
CA MET A 148 13.62 -15.49 21.90
C MET A 148 12.37 -14.62 21.77
N VAL A 149 11.67 -14.45 22.88
CA VAL A 149 10.55 -13.47 22.95
C VAL A 149 11.09 -12.08 22.60
N ASP A 150 10.31 -11.37 21.78
CA ASP A 150 10.63 -10.04 21.21
C ASP A 150 11.68 -10.01 20.09
N ASP A 151 12.19 -11.16 19.68
CA ASP A 151 12.93 -11.22 18.42
C ASP A 151 12.02 -10.84 17.24
N PHE A 152 12.61 -10.24 16.24
CA PHE A 152 11.85 -9.79 15.08
C PHE A 152 12.63 -9.91 13.77
N LEU A 153 11.87 -10.02 12.68
CA LEU A 153 12.33 -9.94 11.31
C LEU A 153 11.33 -9.11 10.50
N GLY A 154 11.81 -8.19 9.70
CA GLY A 154 10.92 -7.34 8.89
C GLY A 154 11.66 -6.45 7.92
N TYR A 155 10.95 -5.40 7.46
CA TYR A 155 11.45 -4.46 6.46
C TYR A 155 11.26 -3.01 6.87
N ASP A 156 12.28 -2.18 6.59
CA ASP A 156 12.12 -0.75 6.32
C ASP A 156 11.89 -0.59 4.80
N LEU A 157 10.73 -0.09 4.43
CA LEU A 157 10.34 0.14 3.04
C LEU A 157 10.94 1.44 2.46
N GLY A 158 11.78 2.13 3.24
CA GLY A 158 12.45 3.37 2.86
C GLY A 158 11.52 4.59 2.89
N THR A 159 10.24 4.40 2.73
CA THR A 159 9.21 5.44 2.74
C THR A 159 7.89 4.89 3.26
N GLU A 160 7.00 5.78 3.72
CA GLU A 160 5.61 5.39 3.98
C GLU A 160 4.93 4.96 2.67
N ALA A 161 4.28 3.82 2.70
CA ALA A 161 3.51 3.25 1.61
C ALA A 161 2.13 2.81 2.10
N VAL A 162 1.17 2.77 1.18
CA VAL A 162 -0.14 2.15 1.42
C VAL A 162 0.00 0.66 1.10
N LEU A 163 -0.14 -0.17 2.11
CA LEU A 163 0.04 -1.61 2.02
C LEU A 163 -1.33 -2.29 1.90
N ASP A 164 -1.56 -2.96 0.78
CA ASP A 164 -2.80 -3.72 0.55
C ASP A 164 -2.71 -5.14 1.11
N LYS A 165 -1.56 -5.80 0.88
CA LYS A 165 -1.33 -7.20 1.26
C LYS A 165 0.09 -7.43 1.73
N ALA A 166 0.27 -8.41 2.60
CA ALA A 166 1.57 -9.02 2.89
C ALA A 166 1.49 -10.52 2.61
N HIS A 167 2.48 -11.03 1.89
CA HIS A 167 2.71 -12.46 1.73
C HIS A 167 3.92 -12.82 2.60
N ILE A 168 3.75 -13.76 3.52
CA ILE A 168 4.77 -14.13 4.50
C ILE A 168 4.90 -15.65 4.50
N VAL A 169 6.11 -16.14 4.31
CA VAL A 169 6.44 -17.55 4.41
C VAL A 169 7.44 -17.75 5.54
N VAL A 170 7.08 -18.54 6.54
CA VAL A 170 7.92 -18.83 7.70
C VAL A 170 8.15 -20.33 7.77
N GLY A 171 9.40 -20.73 8.01
CA GLY A 171 9.83 -22.11 8.03
C GLY A 171 10.02 -22.68 6.63
N HIS A 172 10.96 -23.56 6.49
CA HIS A 172 11.23 -24.31 5.25
C HIS A 172 11.17 -25.81 5.51
N ASP A 173 11.87 -26.24 6.53
CA ASP A 173 11.91 -27.62 6.98
C ASP A 173 11.15 -27.80 8.29
N GLY A 174 10.71 -29.00 8.59
CA GLY A 174 9.82 -29.30 9.72
C GLY A 174 10.35 -28.96 11.12
N GLY A 175 11.63 -28.61 11.26
CA GLY A 175 12.28 -28.24 12.53
C GLY A 175 12.45 -26.72 12.70
N ASP A 176 12.67 -26.00 11.60
CA ASP A 176 13.05 -24.59 11.63
C ASP A 176 11.82 -23.71 11.46
N LYS A 177 11.15 -23.41 12.55
CA LYS A 177 9.87 -22.71 12.56
C LYS A 177 9.79 -21.68 13.69
N ILE A 178 8.97 -20.68 13.50
CA ILE A 178 8.54 -19.79 14.57
C ILE A 178 7.22 -20.30 15.13
N VAL A 179 7.20 -20.67 16.41
CA VAL A 179 6.02 -21.30 17.04
C VAL A 179 4.87 -20.31 17.20
N LYS A 180 5.20 -19.06 17.54
CA LYS A 180 4.20 -18.03 17.78
C LYS A 180 4.76 -16.64 17.45
N TYR A 181 4.00 -15.84 16.71
CA TYR A 181 4.42 -14.50 16.33
C TYR A 181 3.24 -13.57 16.07
N ALA A 182 3.49 -12.28 16.17
CA ALA A 182 2.60 -11.22 15.71
C ALA A 182 3.12 -10.65 14.39
N VAL A 183 2.21 -10.17 13.54
CA VAL A 183 2.54 -9.31 12.41
C VAL A 183 2.20 -7.87 12.79
N GLU A 184 3.16 -6.97 12.63
CA GLU A 184 3.05 -5.59 13.10
C GLU A 184 3.49 -4.59 12.03
N THR A 185 2.86 -3.42 12.01
CA THR A 185 3.22 -2.30 11.14
C THR A 185 3.56 -1.06 11.94
N SER A 186 4.39 -0.17 11.37
CA SER A 186 4.78 1.10 11.99
C SER A 186 5.08 2.17 10.94
N VAL A 187 4.89 3.43 11.28
CA VAL A 187 5.35 4.57 10.47
C VAL A 187 6.69 5.15 10.96
N ASP A 188 7.05 4.95 12.22
CA ASP A 188 8.17 5.60 12.90
C ASP A 188 9.23 4.65 13.46
N ASN A 189 9.07 3.32 13.30
CA ASN A 189 9.88 2.26 13.87
C ASN A 189 9.96 2.28 15.43
N LYS A 190 9.03 2.93 16.08
CA LYS A 190 8.93 3.04 17.55
C LYS A 190 7.61 2.55 18.07
N THR A 191 6.53 3.03 17.44
CA THR A 191 5.16 2.66 17.77
C THR A 191 4.70 1.59 16.79
N TRP A 192 4.45 0.39 17.28
CA TRP A 192 4.04 -0.75 16.48
C TRP A 192 2.58 -1.08 16.71
N THR A 193 1.84 -1.27 15.62
CA THR A 193 0.43 -1.65 15.64
C THR A 193 0.30 -3.07 15.09
N PRO A 194 -0.21 -4.01 15.88
CA PRO A 194 -0.48 -5.35 15.39
C PRO A 194 -1.52 -5.33 14.26
N VAL A 195 -1.31 -6.17 13.26
CA VAL A 195 -2.27 -6.40 12.19
C VAL A 195 -3.43 -7.21 12.73
N LYS A 196 -4.66 -6.73 12.50
CA LYS A 196 -5.88 -7.36 12.98
C LYS A 196 -5.97 -8.84 12.55
N GLY A 197 -6.14 -9.72 13.51
CA GLY A 197 -6.19 -11.17 13.30
C GLY A 197 -4.82 -11.85 13.34
N TYR A 198 -3.74 -11.08 13.44
CA TYR A 198 -2.36 -11.57 13.52
C TYR A 198 -1.60 -11.00 14.72
N GLU A 199 -2.32 -10.61 15.77
CA GLU A 199 -1.76 -10.14 17.03
C GLU A 199 -0.98 -11.24 17.77
N SER A 200 -1.32 -12.50 17.47
CA SER A 200 -0.71 -13.68 18.07
C SER A 200 -1.03 -14.91 17.22
N HIS A 201 -0.35 -15.03 16.09
CA HIS A 201 -0.50 -16.17 15.19
C HIS A 201 0.29 -17.37 15.71
N THR A 202 -0.29 -18.57 15.61
CA THR A 202 0.41 -19.83 15.88
C THR A 202 0.91 -20.38 14.57
N GLY A 203 2.22 -20.51 14.43
CA GLY A 203 2.86 -21.01 13.22
C GLY A 203 2.52 -22.47 12.92
N ALA A 204 2.74 -22.89 11.69
CA ALA A 204 2.50 -24.25 11.26
C ALA A 204 3.27 -25.25 12.12
N ALA A 205 2.63 -26.37 12.48
CA ALA A 205 3.27 -27.41 13.28
C ALA A 205 4.41 -28.12 12.52
N THR A 206 4.27 -28.20 11.20
CA THR A 206 5.25 -28.82 10.29
C THR A 206 5.26 -28.09 8.95
N GLY A 207 6.41 -28.00 8.32
CA GLY A 207 6.58 -27.37 7.00
C GLY A 207 6.49 -25.85 7.01
N LYS A 208 6.15 -25.29 5.86
CA LYS A 208 6.00 -23.86 5.67
C LYS A 208 4.69 -23.36 6.26
N ASP A 209 4.75 -22.22 6.93
CA ASP A 209 3.59 -21.42 7.33
C ASP A 209 3.45 -20.27 6.31
N VAL A 210 2.45 -20.37 5.44
CA VAL A 210 2.21 -19.42 4.35
C VAL A 210 1.02 -18.56 4.69
N LEU A 211 1.22 -17.26 4.81
CA LEU A 211 0.19 -16.29 5.15
C LEU A 211 -0.01 -15.28 4.03
N ASP A 212 -1.23 -15.18 3.56
CA ASP A 212 -1.71 -14.09 2.71
C ASP A 212 -2.57 -13.14 3.55
N ILE A 213 -1.98 -12.05 4.00
CA ILE A 213 -2.60 -11.11 4.92
C ILE A 213 -3.15 -9.92 4.16
N ASP A 214 -4.43 -9.64 4.35
CA ASP A 214 -5.05 -8.40 3.86
C ASP A 214 -4.76 -7.27 4.86
N LEU A 215 -3.97 -6.28 4.42
CA LEU A 215 -3.60 -5.11 5.21
C LEU A 215 -4.58 -3.94 5.02
N ASN A 216 -5.57 -4.11 4.12
CA ASN A 216 -6.68 -3.16 3.92
C ASN A 216 -6.24 -1.70 3.70
N GLY A 217 -5.13 -1.49 3.02
CA GLY A 217 -4.63 -0.16 2.72
C GLY A 217 -4.01 0.56 3.92
N VAL A 218 -3.44 -0.17 4.90
CA VAL A 218 -2.73 0.47 6.01
C VAL A 218 -1.54 1.28 5.50
N THR A 219 -1.38 2.49 6.02
CA THR A 219 -0.18 3.30 5.73
C THR A 219 0.91 2.93 6.72
N ALA A 220 2.04 2.44 6.22
CA ALA A 220 3.20 2.09 7.04
C ALA A 220 4.50 2.28 6.25
N ARG A 221 5.60 2.49 6.97
CA ARG A 221 6.97 2.42 6.44
C ARG A 221 7.67 1.13 6.85
N TYR A 222 7.24 0.55 7.95
CA TYR A 222 7.85 -0.65 8.53
C TYR A 222 6.80 -1.75 8.70
N ILE A 223 7.20 -2.98 8.40
CA ILE A 223 6.42 -4.19 8.69
C ILE A 223 7.35 -5.25 9.26
N ARG A 224 6.88 -6.00 10.25
CA ARG A 224 7.65 -7.10 10.86
C ARG A 224 6.80 -8.22 11.36
N ILE A 225 7.41 -9.40 11.51
CA ILE A 225 6.98 -10.47 12.43
C ILE A 225 7.78 -10.35 13.73
N ARG A 226 7.13 -10.52 14.85
CA ARG A 226 7.76 -10.46 16.18
C ARG A 226 7.29 -11.61 17.06
#